data_9b0788a6bb21f90b155bdf5b845f0fa9
#
_entry.id   9b0788a6bb21f90b155bdf5b845f0fa9
#
_cell.length_a   1.000
_cell.length_b   1.000
_cell.length_c   1.000
_cell.angle_alpha   90.00
_cell.angle_beta   90.00
_cell.angle_gamma   90.00
#
_symmetry.space_group_name_H-M   'P 1'
#
loop_
_entity.id
_entity.type
_entity.pdbx_description
1 polymer ?
#
loop_
_entity_poly.entity_id
_entity_poly.type
_entity_poly.pdbx_seq_one_letter_code
_entity_poly.pdbx_strand_id
1 'polypeptide(L)'
;MLRRIRTRLTAQDGFTLIELLVVILIIGILAAIAIPSFLNQKSKAGDAAAKVQVRTAENGAETYSTDHNGEYTAMEVKELQKLEPTLNDTSVAKLTVGTVTATSYEVTSESVATKNKYTIKRLANGEVKRECTTVGTGACPSTGKW
;
A
#
# COMPACT_ATOMS: atom_id res chain seq x y z
N MET A 1 8.96 10.94 -75.81
CA MET A 1 8.43 11.65 -74.61
C MET A 1 8.91 10.95 -73.40
N LEU A 2 10.05 11.35 -72.82
CA LEU A 2 10.61 10.75 -71.63
C LEU A 2 10.25 11.64 -70.41
N ARG A 3 9.31 11.17 -69.60
CA ARG A 3 8.83 11.86 -68.40
C ARG A 3 9.87 11.65 -67.28
N ARG A 4 10.64 12.68 -66.93
CA ARG A 4 11.58 12.69 -65.85
C ARG A 4 10.79 12.62 -64.50
N ILE A 5 10.84 11.49 -63.87
CA ILE A 5 10.39 11.33 -62.48
C ILE A 5 11.45 12.00 -61.59
N ARG A 6 11.14 13.21 -61.11
CA ARG A 6 11.92 13.87 -60.04
C ARG A 6 11.61 13.17 -58.74
N THR A 7 12.46 12.24 -58.33
CA THR A 7 12.48 11.71 -56.99
C THR A 7 12.84 12.85 -56.04
N ARG A 8 11.87 13.35 -55.27
CA ARG A 8 12.15 14.24 -54.17
C ARG A 8 12.83 13.38 -53.09
N LEU A 9 14.14 13.49 -52.98
CA LEU A 9 14.88 13.08 -51.78
C LEU A 9 14.44 14.03 -50.66
N THR A 10 13.50 13.61 -49.86
CA THR A 10 13.23 14.24 -48.58
C THR A 10 14.52 14.10 -47.78
N ALA A 11 15.15 15.22 -47.45
CA ALA A 11 16.26 15.26 -46.55
C ALA A 11 15.79 14.63 -45.22
N GLN A 12 16.28 13.46 -44.88
CA GLN A 12 16.17 12.91 -43.56
C GLN A 12 17.21 13.65 -42.72
N ASP A 13 16.76 14.68 -42.01
CA ASP A 13 17.58 15.34 -41.01
C ASP A 13 17.85 14.30 -39.92
N GLY A 14 19.04 13.73 -39.91
CA GLY A 14 19.51 12.78 -38.90
C GLY A 14 19.83 13.52 -37.60
N PHE A 15 19.49 12.89 -36.47
CA PHE A 15 19.90 13.40 -35.16
C PHE A 15 21.42 13.44 -35.04
N THR A 16 21.93 14.51 -34.44
CA THR A 16 23.35 14.61 -34.12
C THR A 16 23.65 13.80 -32.83
N LEU A 17 24.88 13.29 -32.74
CA LEU A 17 25.31 12.55 -31.54
C LEU A 17 25.21 13.41 -30.29
N ILE A 18 25.48 14.72 -30.39
CA ILE A 18 25.40 15.66 -29.29
C ILE A 18 23.96 15.90 -28.80
N GLU A 19 22.98 15.95 -29.72
CA GLU A 19 21.56 16.05 -29.33
C GLU A 19 21.13 14.84 -28.50
N LEU A 20 21.54 13.64 -28.94
CA LEU A 20 21.24 12.42 -28.17
C LEU A 20 21.93 12.44 -26.79
N LEU A 21 23.21 12.84 -26.74
CA LEU A 21 23.98 12.93 -25.50
C LEU A 21 23.35 13.90 -24.49
N VAL A 22 22.93 15.08 -24.94
CA VAL A 22 22.30 16.08 -24.06
C VAL A 22 20.97 15.57 -23.54
N VAL A 23 20.16 14.90 -24.38
CA VAL A 23 18.88 14.34 -23.95
C VAL A 23 19.06 13.28 -22.85
N ILE A 24 19.97 12.33 -23.05
CA ILE A 24 20.21 11.30 -22.03
C ILE A 24 20.80 11.88 -20.74
N LEU A 25 21.62 12.93 -20.83
CA LEU A 25 22.14 13.64 -19.67
C LEU A 25 20.99 14.28 -18.86
N ILE A 26 20.08 14.99 -19.54
CA ILE A 26 18.92 15.62 -18.88
C ILE A 26 18.02 14.56 -18.23
N ILE A 27 17.70 13.48 -18.96
CA ILE A 27 16.90 12.37 -18.43
C ILE A 27 17.59 11.76 -17.19
N GLY A 28 18.90 11.57 -17.23
CA GLY A 28 19.66 11.03 -16.10
C GLY A 28 19.56 11.89 -14.85
N ILE A 29 19.70 13.22 -15.00
CA ILE A 29 19.58 14.17 -13.89
C ILE A 29 18.16 14.16 -13.32
N LEU A 30 17.14 14.21 -14.17
CA LEU A 30 15.74 14.19 -13.75
C LEU A 30 15.37 12.88 -13.05
N ALA A 31 15.82 11.74 -13.59
CA ALA A 31 15.59 10.41 -13.02
C ALA A 31 16.25 10.27 -11.64
N ALA A 32 17.45 10.81 -11.44
CA ALA A 32 18.15 10.76 -10.15
C ALA A 32 17.36 11.39 -9.01
N ILE A 33 16.53 12.42 -9.29
CA ILE A 33 15.67 13.08 -8.30
C ILE A 33 14.29 12.41 -8.22
N ALA A 34 13.73 12.05 -9.37
CA ALA A 34 12.34 11.56 -9.44
C ALA A 34 12.18 10.13 -8.90
N ILE A 35 13.14 9.23 -9.14
CA ILE A 35 13.03 7.83 -8.73
C ILE A 35 12.94 7.67 -7.21
N PRO A 36 13.82 8.25 -6.37
CA PRO A 36 13.71 8.14 -4.92
C PRO A 36 12.40 8.69 -4.37
N SER A 37 11.94 9.82 -4.91
CA SER A 37 10.65 10.43 -4.52
C SER A 37 9.47 9.51 -4.83
N PHE A 38 9.45 8.90 -6.01
CA PHE A 38 8.41 7.97 -6.42
C PHE A 38 8.37 6.72 -5.55
N LEU A 39 9.53 6.14 -5.22
CA LEU A 39 9.62 4.96 -4.35
C LEU A 39 9.09 5.25 -2.94
N ASN A 40 9.38 6.43 -2.39
CA ASN A 40 8.84 6.86 -1.10
C ASN A 40 7.31 6.98 -1.12
N GLN A 41 6.75 7.52 -2.21
CA GLN A 41 5.29 7.62 -2.37
C GLN A 41 4.63 6.25 -2.49
N LYS A 42 5.25 5.32 -3.24
CA LYS A 42 4.77 3.94 -3.37
C LYS A 42 4.75 3.23 -2.02
N SER A 43 5.79 3.42 -1.20
CA SER A 43 5.86 2.88 0.16
C SER A 43 4.74 3.40 1.04
N LYS A 44 4.49 4.72 1.02
CA LYS A 44 3.38 5.34 1.78
C LYS A 44 2.02 4.86 1.32
N ALA A 45 1.84 4.62 0.02
CA ALA A 45 0.58 4.08 -0.51
C ALA A 45 0.32 2.65 -0.03
N GLY A 46 1.34 1.78 0.01
CA GLY A 46 1.23 0.43 0.56
C GLY A 46 0.87 0.44 2.05
N ASP A 47 1.47 1.34 2.81
CA ASP A 47 1.16 1.50 4.24
C ASP A 47 -0.26 2.05 4.46
N ALA A 48 -0.72 2.97 3.61
CA ALA A 48 -2.09 3.46 3.65
C ALA A 48 -3.11 2.33 3.40
N ALA A 49 -2.82 1.45 2.44
CA ALA A 49 -3.66 0.27 2.17
C ALA A 49 -3.71 -0.67 3.39
N ALA A 50 -2.59 -0.91 4.08
CA ALA A 50 -2.57 -1.70 5.30
C ALA A 50 -3.40 -1.07 6.44
N LYS A 51 -3.35 0.26 6.59
CA LYS A 51 -4.20 1.00 7.53
C LYS A 51 -5.68 0.87 7.21
N VAL A 52 -6.04 0.95 5.94
CA VAL A 52 -7.44 0.76 5.50
C VAL A 52 -7.88 -0.67 5.80
N GLN A 53 -7.08 -1.67 5.43
CA GLN A 53 -7.42 -3.08 5.66
C GLN A 53 -7.63 -3.40 7.14
N VAL A 54 -6.75 -2.92 8.05
CA VAL A 54 -6.93 -3.19 9.49
C VAL A 54 -8.13 -2.45 10.09
N ARG A 55 -8.52 -1.27 9.56
CA ARG A 55 -9.76 -0.60 9.95
C ARG A 55 -11.00 -1.34 9.46
N THR A 56 -10.95 -1.88 8.26
CA THR A 56 -12.03 -2.75 7.75
C THR A 56 -12.14 -4.00 8.62
N ALA A 57 -11.02 -4.58 9.06
CA ALA A 57 -11.01 -5.69 10.00
C ALA A 57 -11.56 -5.31 11.39
N GLU A 58 -11.30 -4.10 11.89
CA GLU A 58 -11.91 -3.56 13.12
C GLU A 58 -13.44 -3.53 12.97
N ASN A 59 -13.96 -2.98 11.85
CA ASN A 59 -15.41 -2.95 11.62
C ASN A 59 -15.99 -4.38 11.50
N GLY A 60 -15.31 -5.29 10.83
CA GLY A 60 -15.71 -6.69 10.75
C GLY A 60 -15.72 -7.38 12.13
N ALA A 61 -14.76 -7.05 12.99
CA ALA A 61 -14.72 -7.57 14.36
C ALA A 61 -15.90 -7.10 15.22
N GLU A 62 -16.29 -5.82 15.12
CA GLU A 62 -17.47 -5.29 15.80
C GLU A 62 -18.77 -5.91 15.26
N THR A 63 -18.85 -6.14 13.96
CA THR A 63 -19.98 -6.87 13.34
C THR A 63 -20.03 -8.31 13.84
N TYR A 64 -18.87 -9.00 13.87
CA TYR A 64 -18.76 -10.36 14.40
C TYR A 64 -19.30 -10.45 15.83
N SER A 65 -18.89 -9.53 16.70
CA SER A 65 -19.35 -9.53 18.10
C SER A 65 -20.85 -9.32 18.23
N THR A 66 -21.45 -8.51 17.37
CA THR A 66 -22.89 -8.29 17.34
C THR A 66 -23.66 -9.59 17.06
N ASP A 67 -23.12 -10.42 16.16
CA ASP A 67 -23.72 -11.72 15.81
C ASP A 67 -23.42 -12.83 16.86
N HIS A 68 -22.48 -12.57 17.76
CA HIS A 68 -21.99 -13.52 18.78
C HIS A 68 -22.21 -13.02 20.21
N ASN A 69 -23.37 -12.41 20.49
CA ASN A 69 -23.78 -11.94 21.83
C ASN A 69 -22.81 -10.95 22.49
N GLY A 70 -22.08 -10.18 21.71
CA GLY A 70 -21.11 -9.20 22.20
C GLY A 70 -19.71 -9.78 22.45
N GLU A 71 -19.44 -11.03 22.04
CA GLU A 71 -18.16 -11.68 22.26
C GLU A 71 -17.34 -11.79 20.97
N TYR A 72 -16.00 -11.80 21.12
CA TYR A 72 -15.05 -12.02 20.02
C TYR A 72 -14.47 -13.44 20.02
N THR A 73 -14.90 -14.31 20.94
CA THR A 73 -14.39 -15.68 21.09
C THR A 73 -14.43 -16.43 19.73
N ALA A 74 -13.32 -17.10 19.39
CA ALA A 74 -13.14 -17.84 18.14
C ALA A 74 -13.16 -16.99 16.84
N MET A 75 -13.06 -15.67 16.94
CA MET A 75 -12.91 -14.80 15.76
C MET A 75 -11.56 -15.08 15.07
N GLU A 76 -11.62 -15.45 13.80
CA GLU A 76 -10.47 -15.72 12.94
C GLU A 76 -10.51 -14.84 11.68
N VAL A 77 -9.39 -14.78 10.96
CA VAL A 77 -9.31 -14.06 9.68
C VAL A 77 -10.43 -14.47 8.71
N LYS A 78 -10.73 -15.78 8.63
CA LYS A 78 -11.76 -16.30 7.73
C LYS A 78 -13.16 -15.80 8.05
N GLU A 79 -13.47 -15.60 9.33
CA GLU A 79 -14.77 -15.06 9.74
C GLU A 79 -14.88 -13.58 9.34
N LEU A 80 -13.81 -12.81 9.56
CA LEU A 80 -13.75 -11.42 9.11
C LEU A 80 -13.86 -11.30 7.59
N GLN A 81 -13.25 -12.22 6.84
CA GLN A 81 -13.30 -12.26 5.37
C GLN A 81 -14.70 -12.62 4.82
N LYS A 82 -15.51 -13.34 5.58
CA LYS A 82 -16.92 -13.60 5.22
C LYS A 82 -17.77 -12.35 5.38
N LEU A 83 -17.55 -11.61 6.47
CA LEU A 83 -18.27 -10.36 6.76
C LEU A 83 -17.85 -9.23 5.82
N GLU A 84 -16.54 -9.14 5.55
CA GLU A 84 -15.91 -8.10 4.75
C GLU A 84 -15.06 -8.72 3.61
N PRO A 85 -15.66 -9.02 2.44
CA PRO A 85 -14.97 -9.70 1.34
C PRO A 85 -13.72 -8.98 0.82
N THR A 86 -13.61 -7.66 1.02
CA THR A 86 -12.42 -6.87 0.65
C THR A 86 -11.17 -7.30 1.40
N LEU A 87 -11.30 -7.96 2.56
CA LEU A 87 -10.19 -8.51 3.34
C LEU A 87 -9.53 -9.74 2.70
N ASN A 88 -10.12 -10.29 1.63
CA ASN A 88 -9.51 -11.38 0.84
C ASN A 88 -8.37 -10.89 -0.06
N ASP A 89 -8.30 -9.58 -0.35
CA ASP A 89 -7.21 -9.04 -1.15
C ASP A 89 -5.93 -8.95 -0.30
N THR A 90 -4.98 -9.80 -0.62
CA THR A 90 -3.66 -9.86 0.02
C THR A 90 -2.54 -9.27 -0.85
N SER A 91 -2.88 -8.65 -1.97
CA SER A 91 -1.90 -8.13 -2.94
C SER A 91 -1.07 -6.95 -2.40
N VAL A 92 -1.70 -6.11 -1.57
CA VAL A 92 -1.07 -4.88 -1.03
C VAL A 92 -0.84 -4.94 0.48
N ALA A 93 -1.65 -5.72 1.21
CA ALA A 93 -1.54 -5.90 2.65
C ALA A 93 -2.03 -7.27 3.09
N LYS A 94 -1.52 -7.79 4.21
CA LYS A 94 -1.86 -9.11 4.77
C LYS A 94 -2.44 -8.97 6.15
N LEU A 95 -3.69 -9.38 6.31
CA LEU A 95 -4.39 -9.40 7.60
C LEU A 95 -4.02 -10.62 8.42
N THR A 96 -3.85 -10.42 9.72
CA THR A 96 -3.71 -11.46 10.74
C THR A 96 -4.56 -11.10 11.94
N VAL A 97 -5.13 -12.09 12.60
CA VAL A 97 -5.80 -11.97 13.90
C VAL A 97 -4.84 -12.51 14.96
N GLY A 98 -4.58 -11.70 15.96
CA GLY A 98 -3.71 -12.05 17.09
C GLY A 98 -4.50 -12.64 18.26
N THR A 99 -4.24 -12.15 19.48
CA THR A 99 -4.94 -12.62 20.68
C THR A 99 -6.40 -12.19 20.67
N VAL A 100 -7.30 -13.15 20.90
CA VAL A 100 -8.75 -12.95 20.98
C VAL A 100 -9.26 -13.52 22.29
N THR A 101 -10.13 -12.78 22.96
CA THR A 101 -10.87 -13.20 24.17
C THR A 101 -12.35 -12.85 24.00
N ALA A 102 -13.19 -13.13 24.99
CA ALA A 102 -14.58 -12.73 24.92
C ALA A 102 -14.77 -11.20 24.76
N THR A 103 -13.91 -10.38 25.37
CA THR A 103 -14.08 -8.92 25.43
C THR A 103 -12.97 -8.11 24.75
N SER A 104 -11.96 -8.77 24.20
CA SER A 104 -10.82 -8.10 23.57
C SER A 104 -10.36 -8.83 22.31
N TYR A 105 -9.72 -8.10 21.41
CA TYR A 105 -9.08 -8.66 20.22
C TYR A 105 -7.87 -7.84 19.77
N GLU A 106 -7.06 -8.46 18.95
CA GLU A 106 -5.97 -7.81 18.21
C GLU A 106 -6.05 -8.20 16.75
N VAL A 107 -6.09 -7.19 15.86
CA VAL A 107 -5.99 -7.37 14.41
C VAL A 107 -4.80 -6.59 13.90
N THR A 108 -4.05 -7.20 12.97
CA THR A 108 -2.84 -6.60 12.41
C THR A 108 -2.85 -6.76 10.89
N SER A 109 -2.55 -5.68 10.19
CA SER A 109 -2.31 -5.70 8.75
C SER A 109 -0.87 -5.33 8.45
N GLU A 110 -0.17 -6.18 7.69
CA GLU A 110 1.20 -5.97 7.25
C GLU A 110 1.23 -5.47 5.81
N SER A 111 1.84 -4.31 5.58
CA SER A 111 2.08 -3.78 4.24
C SER A 111 3.04 -4.69 3.46
N VAL A 112 2.64 -5.12 2.26
CA VAL A 112 3.50 -5.95 1.39
C VAL A 112 4.73 -5.17 0.93
N ALA A 113 4.58 -3.85 0.72
CA ALA A 113 5.64 -2.99 0.20
C ALA A 113 6.73 -2.67 1.22
N THR A 114 6.36 -2.35 2.46
CA THR A 114 7.29 -1.85 3.50
C THR A 114 7.54 -2.84 4.62
N LYS A 115 6.69 -3.88 4.74
CA LYS A 115 6.63 -4.80 5.89
C LYS A 115 6.26 -4.13 7.22
N ASN A 116 5.84 -2.86 7.17
CA ASN A 116 5.27 -2.21 8.33
C ASN A 116 3.96 -2.89 8.73
N LYS A 117 3.80 -3.10 10.03
CA LYS A 117 2.58 -3.67 10.62
C LYS A 117 1.78 -2.58 11.29
N TYR A 118 0.50 -2.59 11.02
CA TYR A 118 -0.48 -1.69 11.60
C TYR A 118 -1.46 -2.52 12.41
N THR A 119 -1.45 -2.31 13.74
CA THR A 119 -2.20 -3.11 14.68
C THR A 119 -3.28 -2.28 15.34
N ILE A 120 -4.48 -2.84 15.44
CA ILE A 120 -5.57 -2.35 16.27
C ILE A 120 -5.81 -3.36 17.37
N LYS A 121 -5.81 -2.89 18.60
CA LYS A 121 -6.09 -3.67 19.81
C LYS A 121 -7.30 -3.07 20.52
N ARG A 122 -8.36 -3.86 20.68
CA ARG A 122 -9.45 -3.55 21.58
C ARG A 122 -9.17 -4.23 22.91
N LEU A 123 -9.09 -3.44 23.97
CA LEU A 123 -8.88 -3.92 25.32
C LEU A 123 -10.22 -4.32 25.97
N ALA A 124 -10.16 -5.13 27.02
CA ALA A 124 -11.36 -5.58 27.73
C ALA A 124 -12.19 -4.43 28.37
N ASN A 125 -11.57 -3.29 28.61
CA ASN A 125 -12.26 -2.07 29.06
C ASN A 125 -12.92 -1.27 27.94
N GLY A 126 -12.85 -1.74 26.70
CA GLY A 126 -13.39 -1.09 25.51
C GLY A 126 -12.46 -0.04 24.86
N GLU A 127 -11.30 0.25 25.46
CA GLU A 127 -10.31 1.15 24.87
C GLU A 127 -9.71 0.54 23.60
N VAL A 128 -9.60 1.35 22.52
CA VAL A 128 -8.96 0.95 21.28
C VAL A 128 -7.60 1.62 21.14
N LYS A 129 -6.55 0.81 20.96
CA LYS A 129 -5.19 1.27 20.69
C LYS A 129 -4.80 0.98 19.26
N ARG A 130 -4.11 1.94 18.63
CA ARG A 130 -3.57 1.83 17.27
C ARG A 130 -2.08 2.02 17.30
N GLU A 131 -1.36 0.99 16.88
CA GLU A 131 0.11 0.94 16.93
C GLU A 131 0.68 0.56 15.56
N CYS A 132 1.89 0.98 15.26
CA CYS A 132 2.63 0.54 14.09
C CYS A 132 4.07 0.21 14.43
N THR A 133 4.66 -0.70 13.66
CA THR A 133 6.08 -1.05 13.73
C THR A 133 6.90 -0.15 12.81
N THR A 134 8.24 -0.15 12.99
CA THR A 134 9.18 0.63 12.16
C THR A 134 8.85 2.13 12.16
N VAL A 135 8.77 2.66 13.36
CA VAL A 135 8.46 4.08 13.62
C VAL A 135 9.32 5.03 12.79
N GLY A 136 8.72 6.12 12.30
CA GLY A 136 9.39 7.10 11.46
C GLY A 136 9.59 6.69 10.00
N THR A 137 9.12 5.52 9.58
CA THR A 137 9.23 5.06 8.19
C THR A 137 7.88 4.87 7.53
N GLY A 138 7.80 5.09 6.22
CA GLY A 138 6.56 4.97 5.46
C GLY A 138 5.47 5.88 6.00
N ALA A 139 4.34 5.30 6.41
CA ALA A 139 3.23 6.01 7.04
C ALA A 139 3.11 5.73 8.55
N CYS A 140 4.14 5.13 9.19
CA CYS A 140 4.19 4.95 10.64
C CYS A 140 4.85 6.18 11.29
N PRO A 141 4.14 6.98 12.11
CA PRO A 141 4.71 8.15 12.78
C PRO A 141 5.83 7.76 13.77
N SER A 142 6.66 8.73 14.13
CA SER A 142 7.73 8.53 15.12
C SER A 142 7.23 8.13 16.51
N THR A 143 5.96 8.41 16.80
CA THR A 143 5.29 8.01 18.05
C THR A 143 4.89 6.53 18.09
N GLY A 144 4.92 5.83 16.95
CA GLY A 144 4.41 4.46 16.83
C GLY A 144 2.88 4.34 16.94
N LYS A 145 2.16 5.46 17.06
CA LYS A 145 0.68 5.52 17.11
C LYS A 145 0.15 6.17 15.84
N TRP A 146 -0.99 5.69 15.34
CA TRP A 146 -1.56 6.16 14.06
C TRP A 146 -3.09 6.27 14.08
#